data_8db01f799553da005038c1d87e74c817
#
_entry.id   8db01f799553da005038c1d87e74c817
#
_cell.length_a   1.000
_cell.length_b   1.000
_cell.length_c   1.000
_cell.angle_alpha   90.00
_cell.angle_beta   90.00
_cell.angle_gamma   90.00
#
_symmetry.space_group_name_H-M   'P 1'
#
loop_
_entity.id
_entity.type
_entity.pdbx_description
1 polymer ?
#
loop_
_entity_poly.entity_id
_entity_poly.type
_entity_poly.pdbx_seq_one_letter_code
_entity_poly.pdbx_strand_id
1 'polypeptide(L)'
;MSQEGKKIDQMLFWPPLLLVAIMCSAIILNPEAGTNAVNKVFSFLTGKMGWTYEVFVLANLGVVLYFIFGKFANKRFGGEKPEFSTLSWLGMLFSAGTSAAIVYWSPIEFYFYLTAPPFGLEPMSPQATALATAYPLFHWGPSSYALYVGVGVVFGYLFFVQGKEVFRPSTACESLLGKHASGYLGKAIDIFYMVGIIAGISTSVGLGTPLLSEVITKITGIPHTLGLDATILIIWTVIIGISVYGGLDKGIRRLSDFRNWLGFALLAYVLAVGPTAFMFNNFIDSLGVMFNNYFRMSLYTDPVLKSGFPQDWTIFYFAWFIAFALSTGIYLARISRGRTVREFTIGAMFSGVICVYTYFMVFGNYTMDLQARGVINLAEIIKAHGVPYAIVEIFSTLPFASIILPIILVLLFISTATVINSIAYTLAMVTTAQLKTGEEPAKWNRLFWAVVLGGISLTLIFLGGMKPLQAASVAGSFPTMFIMAIILIGFIKKAGKEWDISDETKPSDSTDTKDN
;
A
#
# COMPACT_ATOMS: atom_id res chain seq x y z
N MET A 1 -5.54 -34.94 -2.36
CA MET A 1 -5.81 -34.80 -0.91
C MET A 1 -6.90 -33.77 -0.74
N SER A 2 -8.02 -34.13 -0.11
CA SER A 2 -9.25 -33.33 0.01
C SER A 2 -8.99 -32.02 0.77
N GLN A 3 -9.36 -30.90 0.16
CA GLN A 3 -9.25 -29.55 0.75
C GLN A 3 -10.34 -29.26 1.82
N GLU A 4 -11.20 -30.23 2.11
CA GLU A 4 -12.39 -30.06 2.98
C GLU A 4 -12.13 -30.10 4.48
N GLY A 5 -10.89 -30.27 4.95
CA GLY A 5 -10.58 -30.50 6.38
C GLY A 5 -9.75 -29.45 7.09
N LYS A 6 -9.42 -28.29 6.49
CA LYS A 6 -8.58 -27.29 7.16
C LYS A 6 -9.36 -26.53 8.22
N LYS A 7 -9.01 -26.76 9.51
CA LYS A 7 -9.67 -26.13 10.65
C LYS A 7 -9.41 -24.62 10.67
N ILE A 8 -10.47 -23.86 10.93
CA ILE A 8 -10.41 -22.41 11.16
C ILE A 8 -10.00 -22.13 12.60
N ASP A 9 -9.14 -21.18 12.81
CA ASP A 9 -8.86 -20.59 14.13
C ASP A 9 -9.99 -19.63 14.49
N GLN A 10 -10.95 -20.12 15.28
CA GLN A 10 -12.16 -19.39 15.66
C GLN A 10 -11.85 -18.04 16.34
N MET A 11 -10.74 -17.98 17.11
CA MET A 11 -10.34 -16.75 17.80
C MET A 11 -9.74 -15.70 16.85
N LEU A 12 -9.29 -16.08 15.66
CA LEU A 12 -8.81 -15.16 14.65
C LEU A 12 -9.87 -14.87 13.58
N PHE A 13 -10.83 -15.75 13.40
CA PHE A 13 -11.87 -15.60 12.39
C PHE A 13 -13.01 -14.66 12.84
N TRP A 14 -13.61 -14.94 14.01
CA TRP A 14 -14.82 -14.23 14.45
C TRP A 14 -14.58 -12.80 14.93
N PRO A 15 -13.58 -12.47 15.76
CA PRO A 15 -13.46 -11.11 16.30
C PRO A 15 -13.26 -10.02 15.22
N PRO A 16 -12.38 -10.15 14.21
CA PRO A 16 -12.28 -9.17 13.15
C PRO A 16 -13.57 -9.05 12.35
N LEU A 17 -14.22 -10.20 12.04
CA LEU A 17 -15.47 -10.23 11.31
C LEU A 17 -16.60 -9.53 12.06
N LEU A 18 -16.76 -9.83 13.35
CA LEU A 18 -17.79 -9.21 14.21
C LEU A 18 -17.55 -7.71 14.35
N LEU A 19 -16.31 -7.28 14.57
CA LEU A 19 -15.98 -5.86 14.65
C LEU A 19 -16.38 -5.13 13.37
N VAL A 20 -16.04 -5.70 12.23
CA VAL A 20 -16.40 -5.16 10.91
C VAL A 20 -17.91 -5.17 10.71
N ALA A 21 -18.59 -6.26 11.00
CA ALA A 21 -20.03 -6.39 10.85
C ALA A 21 -20.79 -5.37 11.73
N ILE A 22 -20.37 -5.20 12.99
CA ILE A 22 -20.93 -4.21 13.91
C ILE A 22 -20.73 -2.80 13.35
N MET A 23 -19.53 -2.48 12.88
CA MET A 23 -19.21 -1.17 12.33
C MET A 23 -20.06 -0.88 11.08
N CYS A 24 -20.10 -1.81 10.12
CA CYS A 24 -20.90 -1.66 8.91
C CYS A 24 -22.40 -1.55 9.23
N SER A 25 -22.91 -2.38 10.14
CA SER A 25 -24.33 -2.33 10.55
C SER A 25 -24.69 -1.00 11.22
N ALA A 26 -23.83 -0.50 12.12
CA ALA A 26 -24.02 0.78 12.78
C ALA A 26 -24.08 1.95 11.76
N ILE A 27 -23.20 1.92 10.76
CA ILE A 27 -23.15 2.90 9.67
C ILE A 27 -24.42 2.84 8.80
N ILE A 28 -24.85 1.65 8.39
CA ILE A 28 -26.01 1.46 7.51
C ILE A 28 -27.31 1.83 8.22
N LEU A 29 -27.46 1.44 9.50
CA LEU A 29 -28.66 1.69 10.28
C LEU A 29 -28.81 3.15 10.69
N ASN A 30 -27.71 3.87 10.92
CA ASN A 30 -27.70 5.28 11.24
C ASN A 30 -26.47 5.99 10.63
N PRO A 31 -26.54 6.41 9.37
CA PRO A 31 -25.41 7.01 8.66
C PRO A 31 -24.86 8.28 9.34
N GLU A 32 -25.71 9.09 9.95
CA GLU A 32 -25.29 10.30 10.67
C GLU A 32 -24.48 9.95 11.92
N ALA A 33 -24.99 9.07 12.77
CA ALA A 33 -24.26 8.60 13.95
C ALA A 33 -22.97 7.86 13.55
N GLY A 34 -23.00 7.06 12.48
CA GLY A 34 -21.83 6.40 11.90
C GLY A 34 -20.76 7.40 11.47
N THR A 35 -21.12 8.39 10.68
CA THR A 35 -20.22 9.47 10.24
C THR A 35 -19.64 10.23 11.43
N ASN A 36 -20.45 10.57 12.42
CA ASN A 36 -20.01 11.27 13.63
C ASN A 36 -19.01 10.42 14.45
N ALA A 37 -19.26 9.11 14.59
CA ALA A 37 -18.35 8.20 15.26
C ALA A 37 -17.01 8.09 14.50
N VAL A 38 -17.04 7.91 13.19
CA VAL A 38 -15.87 7.86 12.31
C VAL A 38 -15.04 9.14 12.44
N ASN A 39 -15.70 10.31 12.38
CA ASN A 39 -15.02 11.60 12.51
C ASN A 39 -14.41 11.81 13.90
N LYS A 40 -15.07 11.36 14.98
CA LYS A 40 -14.51 11.42 16.34
C LYS A 40 -13.25 10.58 16.47
N VAL A 41 -13.26 9.34 15.97
CA VAL A 41 -12.09 8.46 15.99
C VAL A 41 -10.96 9.05 15.15
N PHE A 42 -11.27 9.52 13.95
CA PHE A 42 -10.29 10.18 13.08
C PHE A 42 -9.65 11.38 13.77
N SER A 43 -10.46 12.31 14.28
CA SER A 43 -9.96 13.53 14.95
C SER A 43 -9.17 13.24 16.23
N PHE A 44 -9.53 12.20 16.98
CA PHE A 44 -8.76 11.77 18.14
C PHE A 44 -7.39 11.22 17.72
N LEU A 45 -7.36 10.27 16.79
CA LEU A 45 -6.12 9.63 16.37
C LEU A 45 -5.18 10.59 15.64
N THR A 46 -5.70 11.43 14.74
CA THR A 46 -4.86 12.36 13.99
C THR A 46 -4.51 13.60 14.79
N GLY A 47 -5.43 14.12 15.62
CA GLY A 47 -5.22 15.34 16.39
C GLY A 47 -4.46 15.13 17.69
N LYS A 48 -4.67 14.00 18.40
CA LYS A 48 -4.01 13.71 19.68
C LYS A 48 -2.80 12.78 19.55
N MET A 49 -2.88 11.81 18.64
CA MET A 49 -1.88 10.76 18.47
C MET A 49 -1.12 10.87 17.13
N GLY A 50 -1.43 11.86 16.29
CA GLY A 50 -0.86 12.01 14.94
C GLY A 50 0.67 12.08 14.93
N TRP A 51 1.27 12.77 15.91
CA TRP A 51 2.72 12.85 16.09
C TRP A 51 3.39 11.46 16.19
N THR A 52 2.67 10.44 16.67
CA THR A 52 3.22 9.08 16.79
C THR A 52 3.48 8.46 15.42
N TYR A 53 2.62 8.73 14.43
CA TYR A 53 2.82 8.27 13.05
C TYR A 53 4.05 8.93 12.43
N GLU A 54 4.18 10.25 12.56
CA GLU A 54 5.28 11.01 11.99
C GLU A 54 6.63 10.57 12.57
N VAL A 55 6.72 10.48 13.91
CA VAL A 55 7.93 10.02 14.61
C VAL A 55 8.25 8.56 14.26
N PHE A 56 7.25 7.68 14.23
CA PHE A 56 7.46 6.27 13.88
C PHE A 56 7.98 6.10 12.46
N VAL A 57 7.40 6.81 11.49
CA VAL A 57 7.80 6.69 10.08
C VAL A 57 9.21 7.20 9.87
N LEU A 58 9.56 8.33 10.47
CA LEU A 58 10.91 8.87 10.40
C LEU A 58 11.93 7.96 11.11
N ALA A 59 11.59 7.41 12.29
CA ALA A 59 12.42 6.43 12.98
C ALA A 59 12.62 5.15 12.17
N ASN A 60 11.56 4.67 11.51
CA ASN A 60 11.64 3.50 10.63
C ASN A 60 12.55 3.75 9.41
N LEU A 61 12.53 4.95 8.83
CA LEU A 61 13.49 5.34 7.80
C LEU A 61 14.93 5.28 8.33
N GLY A 62 15.16 5.75 9.56
CA GLY A 62 16.45 5.60 10.25
C GLY A 62 16.89 4.13 10.41
N VAL A 63 15.95 3.24 10.73
CA VAL A 63 16.22 1.78 10.80
C VAL A 63 16.59 1.23 9.42
N VAL A 64 15.92 1.66 8.36
CA VAL A 64 16.24 1.25 6.98
C VAL A 64 17.64 1.73 6.57
N LEU A 65 18.01 2.96 6.90
CA LEU A 65 19.38 3.46 6.70
C LEU A 65 20.40 2.64 7.48
N TYR A 66 20.07 2.25 8.72
CA TYR A 66 20.92 1.34 9.49
C TYR A 66 21.08 -0.04 8.83
N PHE A 67 20.07 -0.56 8.14
CA PHE A 67 20.20 -1.80 7.36
C PHE A 67 21.09 -1.64 6.12
N ILE A 68 21.16 -0.45 5.53
CA ILE A 68 22.06 -0.18 4.39
C ILE A 68 23.52 -0.06 4.83
N PHE A 69 23.78 0.65 5.95
CA PHE A 69 25.14 1.05 6.33
C PHE A 69 25.68 0.32 7.56
N GLY A 70 24.80 -0.29 8.38
CA GLY A 70 25.16 -0.93 9.63
C GLY A 70 25.64 -2.37 9.47
N LYS A 71 25.78 -3.06 10.60
CA LYS A 71 26.37 -4.40 10.69
C LYS A 71 25.64 -5.50 9.91
N PHE A 72 24.34 -5.32 9.62
CA PHE A 72 23.57 -6.30 8.85
C PHE A 72 23.74 -6.18 7.34
N ALA A 73 24.34 -5.09 6.84
CA ALA A 73 24.36 -4.74 5.42
C ALA A 73 24.85 -5.89 4.51
N ASN A 74 25.87 -6.62 4.93
CA ASN A 74 26.48 -7.69 4.15
C ASN A 74 25.91 -9.08 4.46
N LYS A 75 25.01 -9.20 5.46
CA LYS A 75 24.32 -10.46 5.77
C LYS A 75 23.38 -10.84 4.63
N ARG A 76 23.24 -12.13 4.36
CA ARG A 76 22.53 -12.66 3.18
C ARG A 76 21.29 -13.46 3.58
N PHE A 77 20.20 -13.30 2.84
CA PHE A 77 18.93 -14.01 3.04
C PHE A 77 19.00 -15.45 2.52
N GLY A 78 19.78 -16.30 3.19
CA GLY A 78 19.95 -17.69 2.80
C GLY A 78 20.54 -17.86 1.39
N GLY A 79 21.13 -19.02 1.12
CA GLY A 79 21.67 -19.33 -0.20
C GLY A 79 22.92 -18.52 -0.58
N GLU A 80 23.75 -19.06 -1.45
CA GLU A 80 24.97 -18.39 -1.91
C GLU A 80 24.70 -17.43 -3.07
N LYS A 81 23.68 -17.73 -3.90
CA LYS A 81 23.35 -16.96 -5.11
C LYS A 81 21.90 -16.48 -5.06
N PRO A 82 21.62 -15.28 -5.63
CA PRO A 82 20.25 -14.80 -5.80
C PRO A 82 19.39 -15.76 -6.64
N GLU A 83 18.15 -15.99 -6.23
CA GLU A 83 17.19 -16.85 -6.94
C GLU A 83 16.79 -16.26 -8.31
N PHE A 84 16.68 -14.93 -8.40
CA PHE A 84 16.34 -14.22 -9.62
C PHE A 84 17.49 -13.35 -10.11
N SER A 85 17.60 -13.17 -11.44
CA SER A 85 18.52 -12.18 -12.01
C SER A 85 18.17 -10.77 -11.49
N THR A 86 19.15 -9.88 -11.43
CA THR A 86 18.95 -8.54 -10.87
C THR A 86 17.86 -7.77 -11.62
N LEU A 87 17.83 -7.83 -12.95
CA LEU A 87 16.84 -7.12 -13.74
C LEU A 87 15.41 -7.66 -13.51
N SER A 88 15.24 -9.00 -13.49
CA SER A 88 13.94 -9.61 -13.18
C SER A 88 13.46 -9.27 -11.78
N TRP A 89 14.36 -9.30 -10.80
CA TRP A 89 14.06 -8.96 -9.42
C TRP A 89 13.65 -7.48 -9.26
N LEU A 90 14.41 -6.55 -9.84
CA LEU A 90 14.05 -5.12 -9.84
C LEU A 90 12.70 -4.86 -10.52
N GLY A 91 12.40 -5.60 -11.60
CA GLY A 91 11.08 -5.55 -12.25
C GLY A 91 9.94 -6.02 -11.35
N MET A 92 10.14 -7.09 -10.57
CA MET A 92 9.15 -7.56 -9.58
C MET A 92 8.96 -6.54 -8.44
N LEU A 93 10.04 -5.93 -7.95
CA LEU A 93 9.98 -4.87 -6.95
C LEU A 93 9.26 -3.62 -7.47
N PHE A 94 9.52 -3.21 -8.70
CA PHE A 94 8.84 -2.12 -9.36
C PHE A 94 7.33 -2.39 -9.48
N SER A 95 6.97 -3.60 -9.88
CA SER A 95 5.58 -4.02 -10.03
C SER A 95 4.79 -3.97 -8.71
N ALA A 96 5.47 -4.13 -7.56
CA ALA A 96 4.85 -3.98 -6.25
C ALA A 96 4.36 -2.55 -5.97
N GLY A 97 4.95 -1.54 -6.64
CA GLY A 97 4.53 -0.13 -6.55
C GLY A 97 3.30 0.21 -7.39
N THR A 98 2.96 -0.63 -8.39
CA THR A 98 1.82 -0.35 -9.27
C THR A 98 0.50 -0.78 -8.64
N SER A 99 -0.43 0.16 -8.47
CA SER A 99 -1.75 -0.10 -7.89
C SER A 99 -2.82 0.78 -8.53
N ALA A 100 -4.11 0.46 -8.35
CA ALA A 100 -5.19 1.34 -8.77
C ALA A 100 -5.12 2.71 -8.04
N ALA A 101 -4.61 2.71 -6.82
CA ALA A 101 -4.45 3.92 -6.02
C ALA A 101 -3.48 4.92 -6.64
N ILE A 102 -2.37 4.48 -7.26
CA ILE A 102 -1.44 5.40 -7.91
C ILE A 102 -2.06 6.03 -9.16
N VAL A 103 -2.91 5.29 -9.89
CA VAL A 103 -3.66 5.83 -11.05
C VAL A 103 -4.70 6.85 -10.61
N TYR A 104 -5.29 6.66 -9.42
CA TYR A 104 -6.23 7.61 -8.82
C TYR A 104 -5.51 8.89 -8.36
N TRP A 105 -4.44 8.76 -7.56
CA TRP A 105 -3.83 9.90 -6.89
C TRP A 105 -2.87 10.70 -7.79
N SER A 106 -2.11 10.03 -8.63
CA SER A 106 -1.05 10.72 -9.40
C SER A 106 -1.54 11.88 -10.28
N PRO A 107 -2.73 11.84 -10.92
CA PRO A 107 -3.18 12.98 -11.71
C PRO A 107 -3.80 14.11 -10.87
N ILE A 108 -4.19 13.87 -9.60
CA ILE A 108 -5.05 14.83 -8.89
C ILE A 108 -4.51 15.31 -7.54
N GLU A 109 -3.56 14.58 -6.91
CA GLU A 109 -3.13 14.82 -5.53
C GLU A 109 -2.57 16.23 -5.32
N PHE A 110 -1.75 16.72 -6.27
CA PHE A 110 -1.17 18.06 -6.21
C PHE A 110 -2.23 19.16 -6.04
N TYR A 111 -3.41 18.97 -6.61
CA TYR A 111 -4.48 19.96 -6.60
C TYR A 111 -4.98 20.23 -5.16
N PHE A 112 -5.09 19.21 -4.34
CA PHE A 112 -5.49 19.38 -2.94
C PHE A 112 -4.46 20.18 -2.14
N TYR A 113 -3.17 20.00 -2.43
CA TYR A 113 -2.09 20.73 -1.75
C TYR A 113 -1.91 22.15 -2.28
N LEU A 114 -2.33 22.38 -3.52
CA LEU A 114 -2.35 23.70 -4.13
C LEU A 114 -3.48 24.57 -3.56
N THR A 115 -4.64 23.96 -3.32
CA THR A 115 -5.85 24.67 -2.84
C THR A 115 -5.95 24.77 -1.31
N ALA A 116 -5.31 23.88 -0.59
CA ALA A 116 -5.21 23.89 0.88
C ALA A 116 -3.77 23.57 1.32
N PRO A 117 -2.83 24.50 1.08
CA PRO A 117 -1.40 24.23 1.26
C PRO A 117 -1.00 24.12 2.73
N PRO A 118 0.11 23.40 3.01
CA PRO A 118 0.70 23.34 4.36
C PRO A 118 1.38 24.64 4.76
N PHE A 119 1.82 24.69 6.00
CA PHE A 119 2.67 25.76 6.56
C PHE A 119 2.06 27.16 6.57
N GLY A 120 0.74 27.28 6.43
CA GLY A 120 0.04 28.57 6.39
C GLY A 120 0.29 29.37 5.12
N LEU A 121 0.67 28.72 4.03
CA LEU A 121 0.85 29.38 2.76
C LEU A 121 -0.51 29.78 2.16
N GLU A 122 -0.48 30.83 1.36
CA GLU A 122 -1.66 31.27 0.62
C GLU A 122 -1.98 30.25 -0.50
N PRO A 123 -3.26 29.81 -0.62
CA PRO A 123 -3.69 28.96 -1.72
C PRO A 123 -3.32 29.53 -3.08
N MET A 124 -2.96 28.66 -4.02
CA MET A 124 -2.59 29.01 -5.40
C MET A 124 -1.36 29.92 -5.53
N SER A 125 -0.65 30.22 -4.42
CA SER A 125 0.61 31.01 -4.47
C SER A 125 1.76 30.24 -5.15
N PRO A 126 2.81 30.92 -5.63
CA PRO A 126 4.00 30.25 -6.19
C PRO A 126 4.63 29.25 -5.20
N GLN A 127 4.68 29.59 -3.91
CA GLN A 127 5.21 28.71 -2.86
C GLN A 127 4.31 27.49 -2.63
N ALA A 128 2.98 27.68 -2.62
CA ALA A 128 2.03 26.57 -2.58
C ALA A 128 2.16 25.66 -3.79
N THR A 129 2.38 26.22 -4.98
CA THR A 129 2.58 25.47 -6.23
C THR A 129 3.82 24.58 -6.16
N ALA A 130 4.95 25.10 -5.69
CA ALA A 130 6.19 24.34 -5.55
C ALA A 130 6.04 23.17 -4.54
N LEU A 131 5.34 23.39 -3.42
CA LEU A 131 5.07 22.34 -2.44
C LEU A 131 4.01 21.35 -2.92
N ALA A 132 3.04 21.80 -3.70
CA ALA A 132 1.95 20.94 -4.19
C ALA A 132 2.46 19.76 -5.02
N THR A 133 3.54 19.93 -5.77
CA THR A 133 4.17 18.86 -6.55
C THR A 133 5.24 18.10 -5.77
N ALA A 134 5.83 18.68 -4.74
CA ALA A 134 6.82 18.04 -3.88
C ALA A 134 6.18 17.08 -2.85
N TYR A 135 5.01 17.41 -2.30
CA TYR A 135 4.34 16.61 -1.28
C TYR A 135 3.91 15.21 -1.76
N PRO A 136 3.38 15.00 -2.99
CA PRO A 136 3.15 13.65 -3.50
C PRO A 136 4.42 12.80 -3.53
N LEU A 137 5.56 13.39 -3.95
CA LEU A 137 6.84 12.68 -3.93
C LEU A 137 7.29 12.34 -2.51
N PHE A 138 6.99 13.18 -1.53
CA PHE A 138 7.27 12.92 -0.12
C PHE A 138 6.35 11.80 0.44
N HIS A 139 5.03 11.89 0.24
CA HIS A 139 4.06 10.94 0.77
C HIS A 139 4.23 9.52 0.20
N TRP A 140 4.56 9.41 -1.09
CA TRP A 140 4.76 8.14 -1.78
C TRP A 140 6.22 7.73 -1.90
N GLY A 141 7.12 8.51 -1.34
CA GLY A 141 8.55 8.39 -1.49
C GLY A 141 9.24 7.54 -0.42
N PRO A 142 10.49 7.92 -0.06
CA PRO A 142 11.36 7.09 0.78
C PRO A 142 10.77 6.75 2.15
N SER A 143 10.07 7.68 2.82
CA SER A 143 9.47 7.45 4.13
C SER A 143 8.45 6.33 4.11
N SER A 144 7.57 6.32 3.12
CA SER A 144 6.50 5.32 2.98
C SER A 144 7.02 3.96 2.54
N TYR A 145 7.96 3.92 1.58
CA TYR A 145 8.58 2.66 1.17
C TYR A 145 9.45 2.04 2.26
N ALA A 146 10.08 2.85 3.11
CA ALA A 146 10.83 2.37 4.27
C ALA A 146 9.97 1.50 5.19
N LEU A 147 8.67 1.76 5.30
CA LEU A 147 7.73 0.94 6.09
C LEU A 147 7.67 -0.51 5.60
N TYR A 148 7.68 -0.70 4.29
CA TYR A 148 7.67 -2.03 3.67
C TYR A 148 9.01 -2.73 3.80
N VAL A 149 10.07 -1.99 3.53
CA VAL A 149 11.43 -2.51 3.47
C VAL A 149 11.96 -2.85 4.85
N GLY A 150 11.69 -2.03 5.86
CA GLY A 150 12.12 -2.26 7.23
C GLY A 150 11.66 -3.62 7.76
N VAL A 151 10.37 -3.92 7.69
CA VAL A 151 9.84 -5.22 8.10
C VAL A 151 10.22 -6.34 7.12
N GLY A 152 10.41 -6.02 5.84
CA GLY A 152 10.89 -6.96 4.82
C GLY A 152 12.24 -7.58 5.16
N VAL A 153 13.17 -6.81 5.73
CA VAL A 153 14.46 -7.34 6.23
C VAL A 153 14.22 -8.40 7.31
N VAL A 154 13.32 -8.14 8.25
CA VAL A 154 13.01 -9.09 9.33
C VAL A 154 12.37 -10.36 8.77
N PHE A 155 11.44 -10.24 7.83
CA PHE A 155 10.82 -11.41 7.19
C PHE A 155 11.83 -12.21 6.37
N GLY A 156 12.74 -11.56 5.65
CA GLY A 156 13.81 -12.24 4.93
C GLY A 156 14.70 -13.08 5.85
N TYR A 157 15.05 -12.55 7.02
CA TYR A 157 15.74 -13.28 8.05
C TYR A 157 14.93 -14.48 8.57
N LEU A 158 13.66 -14.28 8.90
CA LEU A 158 12.81 -15.36 9.41
C LEU A 158 12.64 -16.49 8.40
N PHE A 159 12.39 -16.17 7.13
CA PHE A 159 12.18 -17.17 6.08
C PHE A 159 13.44 -17.95 5.75
N PHE A 160 14.54 -17.24 5.51
CA PHE A 160 15.69 -17.84 4.83
C PHE A 160 16.87 -18.13 5.75
N VAL A 161 16.90 -17.55 6.95
CA VAL A 161 17.95 -17.82 7.94
C VAL A 161 17.42 -18.72 9.05
N GLN A 162 16.23 -18.41 9.59
CA GLN A 162 15.61 -19.26 10.61
C GLN A 162 14.74 -20.40 10.06
N GLY A 163 14.42 -20.40 8.76
CA GLY A 163 13.55 -21.40 8.16
C GLY A 163 12.11 -21.37 8.69
N LYS A 164 11.70 -20.23 9.28
CA LYS A 164 10.35 -20.07 9.83
C LYS A 164 9.37 -19.58 8.75
N GLU A 165 8.26 -20.25 8.61
CA GLU A 165 7.15 -19.71 7.85
C GLU A 165 6.34 -18.71 8.68
N VAL A 166 6.19 -17.49 8.17
CA VAL A 166 5.47 -16.41 8.84
C VAL A 166 4.15 -16.17 8.13
N PHE A 167 3.10 -16.78 8.63
CA PHE A 167 1.73 -16.54 8.17
C PHE A 167 1.01 -15.50 9.05
N ARG A 168 1.53 -15.28 10.28
CA ARG A 168 0.97 -14.40 11.30
C ARG A 168 2.03 -13.44 11.82
N PRO A 169 1.70 -12.13 11.97
CA PRO A 169 2.62 -11.15 12.54
C PRO A 169 3.10 -11.49 13.95
N SER A 170 2.26 -12.15 14.75
CA SER A 170 2.64 -12.62 16.09
C SER A 170 3.91 -13.46 16.08
N THR A 171 4.13 -14.29 15.03
CA THR A 171 5.34 -15.09 14.88
C THR A 171 6.60 -14.20 14.74
N ALA A 172 6.50 -13.09 14.04
CA ALA A 172 7.62 -12.15 13.90
C ALA A 172 7.89 -11.37 15.20
N CYS A 173 6.90 -11.24 16.08
CA CYS A 173 7.05 -10.61 17.40
C CYS A 173 7.73 -11.51 18.44
N GLU A 174 7.94 -12.80 18.14
CA GLU A 174 8.50 -13.79 19.08
C GLU A 174 9.89 -13.38 19.61
N SER A 175 10.70 -12.71 18.79
CA SER A 175 12.03 -12.24 19.19
C SER A 175 12.00 -11.30 20.39
N LEU A 176 10.93 -10.50 20.57
CA LEU A 176 10.77 -9.58 21.70
C LEU A 176 9.84 -10.15 22.77
N LEU A 177 8.74 -10.78 22.39
CA LEU A 177 7.68 -11.22 23.30
C LEU A 177 7.88 -12.65 23.82
N GLY A 178 8.80 -13.42 23.24
CA GLY A 178 9.04 -14.82 23.62
C GLY A 178 7.77 -15.65 23.52
N LYS A 179 7.51 -16.49 24.52
CA LYS A 179 6.32 -17.37 24.59
C LYS A 179 4.96 -16.63 24.59
N HIS A 180 4.94 -15.34 24.93
CA HIS A 180 3.70 -14.54 24.89
C HIS A 180 3.18 -14.32 23.47
N ALA A 181 4.07 -14.40 22.45
CA ALA A 181 3.71 -14.32 21.03
C ALA A 181 2.79 -15.47 20.58
N SER A 182 2.85 -16.64 21.23
CA SER A 182 2.00 -17.79 20.93
C SER A 182 0.71 -17.84 21.77
N GLY A 183 0.54 -16.91 22.72
CA GLY A 183 -0.61 -16.83 23.63
C GLY A 183 -1.70 -15.85 23.17
N TYR A 184 -2.50 -15.39 24.11
CA TYR A 184 -3.57 -14.41 23.87
C TYR A 184 -3.04 -13.08 23.29
N LEU A 185 -1.85 -12.64 23.72
CA LEU A 185 -1.23 -11.44 23.19
C LEU A 185 -0.90 -11.60 21.69
N GLY A 186 -0.36 -12.76 21.29
CA GLY A 186 -0.12 -13.04 19.87
C GLY A 186 -1.41 -13.04 19.05
N LYS A 187 -2.49 -13.63 19.59
CA LYS A 187 -3.80 -13.58 18.91
C LYS A 187 -4.35 -12.16 18.80
N ALA A 188 -4.18 -11.33 19.82
CA ALA A 188 -4.55 -9.91 19.75
C ALA A 188 -3.77 -9.17 18.66
N ILE A 189 -2.46 -9.42 18.55
CA ILE A 189 -1.61 -8.88 17.48
C ILE A 189 -2.16 -9.27 16.10
N ASP A 190 -2.47 -10.54 15.89
CA ASP A 190 -2.99 -11.03 14.62
C ASP A 190 -4.37 -10.45 14.27
N ILE A 191 -5.26 -10.28 15.27
CA ILE A 191 -6.57 -9.63 15.11
C ILE A 191 -6.40 -8.17 14.69
N PHE A 192 -5.54 -7.40 15.37
CA PHE A 192 -5.29 -6.00 15.01
C PHE A 192 -4.68 -5.86 13.63
N TYR A 193 -3.77 -6.75 13.24
CA TYR A 193 -3.25 -6.81 11.89
C TYR A 193 -4.36 -7.03 10.85
N MET A 194 -5.25 -8.00 11.10
CA MET A 194 -6.37 -8.28 10.19
C MET A 194 -7.28 -7.06 10.03
N VAL A 195 -7.62 -6.39 11.13
CA VAL A 195 -8.42 -5.15 11.10
C VAL A 195 -7.70 -4.06 10.30
N GLY A 196 -6.39 -3.91 10.51
CA GLY A 196 -5.58 -2.92 9.81
C GLY A 196 -5.55 -3.15 8.28
N ILE A 197 -5.30 -4.39 7.86
CA ILE A 197 -5.23 -4.69 6.43
C ILE A 197 -6.61 -4.64 5.75
N ILE A 198 -7.68 -5.04 6.45
CA ILE A 198 -9.06 -4.89 5.98
C ILE A 198 -9.39 -3.41 5.77
N ALA A 199 -9.05 -2.54 6.71
CA ALA A 199 -9.27 -1.10 6.59
C ALA A 199 -8.48 -0.48 5.42
N GLY A 200 -7.19 -0.86 5.28
CA GLY A 200 -6.34 -0.39 4.19
C GLY A 200 -6.84 -0.77 2.80
N ILE A 201 -7.22 -2.04 2.61
CA ILE A 201 -7.75 -2.50 1.31
C ILE A 201 -9.12 -1.87 1.01
N SER A 202 -9.97 -1.71 2.02
CA SER A 202 -11.28 -1.08 1.84
C SER A 202 -11.16 0.38 1.38
N THR A 203 -10.12 1.08 1.85
CA THR A 203 -9.78 2.41 1.34
C THR A 203 -9.36 2.36 -0.13
N SER A 204 -8.49 1.43 -0.51
CA SER A 204 -8.04 1.28 -1.91
C SER A 204 -9.19 0.94 -2.85
N VAL A 205 -10.05 0.01 -2.46
CA VAL A 205 -11.24 -0.40 -3.23
C VAL A 205 -12.28 0.72 -3.25
N GLY A 206 -12.48 1.40 -2.12
CA GLY A 206 -13.38 2.53 -1.98
C GLY A 206 -13.01 3.75 -2.85
N LEU A 207 -11.73 3.95 -3.16
CA LEU A 207 -11.25 4.95 -4.12
C LEU A 207 -11.35 4.44 -5.57
N GLY A 208 -10.92 3.21 -5.80
CA GLY A 208 -10.82 2.63 -7.14
C GLY A 208 -12.17 2.31 -7.78
N THR A 209 -13.17 1.89 -7.01
CA THR A 209 -14.49 1.49 -7.55
C THR A 209 -15.25 2.68 -8.16
N PRO A 210 -15.41 3.83 -7.48
CA PRO A 210 -16.07 5.00 -8.08
C PRO A 210 -15.31 5.53 -9.31
N LEU A 211 -13.98 5.47 -9.32
CA LEU A 211 -13.20 5.85 -10.51
C LEU A 211 -13.49 4.91 -11.68
N LEU A 212 -13.53 3.60 -11.42
CA LEU A 212 -13.87 2.63 -12.46
C LEU A 212 -15.30 2.83 -12.99
N SER A 213 -16.26 3.13 -12.09
CA SER A 213 -17.65 3.45 -12.46
C SER A 213 -17.71 4.68 -13.38
N GLU A 214 -16.96 5.74 -13.07
CA GLU A 214 -16.91 6.94 -13.91
C GLU A 214 -16.28 6.66 -15.28
N VAL A 215 -15.24 5.83 -15.36
CA VAL A 215 -14.67 5.41 -16.65
C VAL A 215 -15.71 4.63 -17.48
N ILE A 216 -16.46 3.71 -16.85
CA ILE A 216 -17.56 2.97 -17.50
C ILE A 216 -18.64 3.94 -17.98
N THR A 217 -19.06 4.89 -17.14
CA THR A 217 -20.04 5.93 -17.47
C THR A 217 -19.60 6.72 -18.70
N LYS A 218 -18.35 7.15 -18.75
CA LYS A 218 -17.81 7.93 -19.87
C LYS A 218 -17.78 7.14 -21.18
N ILE A 219 -17.50 5.84 -21.13
CA ILE A 219 -17.40 4.98 -22.32
C ILE A 219 -18.77 4.54 -22.80
N THR A 220 -19.69 4.19 -21.88
CA THR A 220 -20.94 3.50 -22.22
C THR A 220 -22.18 4.37 -22.13
N GLY A 221 -22.12 5.52 -21.41
CA GLY A 221 -23.27 6.36 -21.09
C GLY A 221 -24.14 5.81 -19.94
N ILE A 222 -23.79 4.69 -19.32
CA ILE A 222 -24.48 4.18 -18.11
C ILE A 222 -24.18 5.14 -16.95
N PRO A 223 -25.20 5.69 -16.26
CA PRO A 223 -24.93 6.68 -15.20
C PRO A 223 -24.21 6.06 -14.00
N HIS A 224 -23.26 6.80 -13.43
CA HIS A 224 -22.62 6.43 -12.17
C HIS A 224 -23.65 6.43 -11.04
N THR A 225 -23.78 5.30 -10.37
CA THR A 225 -24.67 5.09 -9.23
C THR A 225 -24.05 4.12 -8.26
N LEU A 226 -24.48 4.12 -6.99
CA LEU A 226 -24.10 3.10 -6.02
C LEU A 226 -24.41 1.67 -6.51
N GLY A 227 -25.47 1.52 -7.33
CA GLY A 227 -25.80 0.24 -7.97
C GLY A 227 -24.73 -0.23 -8.97
N LEU A 228 -24.11 0.69 -9.72
CA LEU A 228 -23.01 0.36 -10.61
C LEU A 228 -21.77 -0.03 -9.79
N ASP A 229 -21.44 0.70 -8.72
CA ASP A 229 -20.34 0.35 -7.82
C ASP A 229 -20.53 -1.04 -7.21
N ALA A 230 -21.72 -1.34 -6.71
CA ALA A 230 -22.07 -2.67 -6.18
C ALA A 230 -21.93 -3.77 -7.23
N THR A 231 -22.37 -3.50 -8.47
CA THR A 231 -22.25 -4.44 -9.59
C THR A 231 -20.78 -4.76 -9.89
N ILE A 232 -19.91 -3.75 -9.92
CA ILE A 232 -18.47 -3.93 -10.11
C ILE A 232 -17.86 -4.80 -9.00
N LEU A 233 -18.22 -4.54 -7.73
CA LEU A 233 -17.74 -5.33 -6.59
C LEU A 233 -18.21 -6.79 -6.68
N ILE A 234 -19.47 -7.04 -7.13
CA ILE A 234 -19.99 -8.39 -7.36
C ILE A 234 -19.20 -9.07 -8.47
N ILE A 235 -18.95 -8.39 -9.60
CA ILE A 235 -18.17 -8.93 -10.72
C ILE A 235 -16.76 -9.33 -10.26
N TRP A 236 -16.06 -8.48 -9.50
CA TRP A 236 -14.76 -8.83 -8.94
C TRP A 236 -14.82 -10.05 -8.04
N THR A 237 -15.84 -10.13 -7.16
CA THR A 237 -16.02 -11.28 -6.26
C THR A 237 -16.24 -12.57 -7.04
N VAL A 238 -17.04 -12.52 -8.10
CA VAL A 238 -17.29 -13.67 -8.99
C VAL A 238 -16.01 -14.12 -9.72
N ILE A 239 -15.26 -13.16 -10.27
CA ILE A 239 -13.98 -13.46 -10.96
C ILE A 239 -12.97 -14.08 -9.99
N ILE A 240 -12.87 -13.55 -8.77
CA ILE A 240 -12.00 -14.10 -7.72
C ILE A 240 -12.47 -15.52 -7.37
N GLY A 241 -13.77 -15.74 -7.23
CA GLY A 241 -14.36 -17.07 -7.00
C GLY A 241 -13.98 -18.05 -8.10
N ILE A 242 -14.19 -17.70 -9.37
CA ILE A 242 -13.81 -18.53 -10.53
C ILE A 242 -12.31 -18.83 -10.49
N SER A 243 -11.48 -17.85 -10.22
CA SER A 243 -10.04 -18.02 -10.14
C SER A 243 -9.62 -18.98 -9.02
N VAL A 244 -10.17 -18.82 -7.82
CA VAL A 244 -9.88 -19.63 -6.64
C VAL A 244 -10.32 -21.07 -6.83
N TYR A 245 -11.54 -21.31 -7.35
CA TYR A 245 -12.07 -22.66 -7.54
C TYR A 245 -11.54 -23.33 -8.80
N GLY A 246 -11.26 -22.56 -9.85
CA GLY A 246 -10.72 -23.05 -11.11
C GLY A 246 -9.21 -23.34 -11.12
N GLY A 247 -8.49 -22.98 -10.04
CA GLY A 247 -7.02 -23.18 -9.95
C GLY A 247 -6.26 -22.31 -10.97
N LEU A 248 -6.77 -21.13 -11.31
CA LEU A 248 -6.22 -20.23 -12.34
C LEU A 248 -5.11 -19.29 -11.81
N ASP A 249 -4.34 -19.71 -10.80
CA ASP A 249 -3.27 -18.88 -10.22
C ASP A 249 -2.23 -18.41 -11.26
N LYS A 250 -1.94 -19.26 -12.26
CA LYS A 250 -1.09 -18.90 -13.41
C LYS A 250 -1.73 -17.81 -14.29
N GLY A 251 -3.07 -17.78 -14.36
CA GLY A 251 -3.83 -16.77 -15.11
C GLY A 251 -3.72 -15.39 -14.46
N ILE A 252 -3.90 -15.30 -13.14
CA ILE A 252 -3.79 -14.04 -12.38
C ILE A 252 -2.38 -13.45 -12.51
N ARG A 253 -1.35 -14.29 -12.45
CA ARG A 253 0.04 -13.83 -12.65
C ARG A 253 0.24 -13.21 -14.02
N ARG A 254 -0.22 -13.86 -15.08
CA ARG A 254 -0.14 -13.32 -16.45
C ARG A 254 -0.91 -12.01 -16.60
N LEU A 255 -2.08 -11.90 -15.95
CA LEU A 255 -2.85 -10.66 -15.94
C LEU A 255 -2.09 -9.53 -15.22
N SER A 256 -1.41 -9.81 -14.11
CA SER A 256 -0.60 -8.83 -13.40
C SER A 256 0.59 -8.36 -14.25
N ASP A 257 1.26 -9.26 -14.96
CA ASP A 257 2.34 -8.91 -15.89
C ASP A 257 1.82 -8.04 -17.06
N PHE A 258 0.67 -8.41 -17.64
CA PHE A 258 0.01 -7.62 -18.69
C PHE A 258 -0.37 -6.22 -18.21
N ARG A 259 -0.95 -6.11 -17.01
CA ARG A 259 -1.28 -4.82 -16.39
C ARG A 259 -0.05 -3.92 -16.27
N ASN A 260 1.09 -4.47 -15.83
CA ASN A 260 2.32 -3.69 -15.68
C ASN A 260 2.79 -3.12 -17.02
N TRP A 261 2.81 -3.96 -18.07
CA TRP A 261 3.16 -3.51 -19.43
C TRP A 261 2.18 -2.45 -19.96
N LEU A 262 0.89 -2.62 -19.67
CA LEU A 262 -0.13 -1.65 -20.04
C LEU A 262 0.08 -0.31 -19.33
N GLY A 263 0.42 -0.34 -18.04
CA GLY A 263 0.77 0.86 -17.26
C GLY A 263 2.00 1.58 -17.81
N PHE A 264 3.06 0.83 -18.16
CA PHE A 264 4.25 1.39 -18.80
C PHE A 264 3.95 2.02 -20.16
N ALA A 265 3.16 1.33 -20.99
CA ALA A 265 2.76 1.85 -22.30
C ALA A 265 1.95 3.15 -22.16
N LEU A 266 1.05 3.21 -21.18
CA LEU A 266 0.26 4.42 -20.90
C LEU A 266 1.14 5.58 -20.42
N LEU A 267 2.07 5.32 -19.50
CA LEU A 267 3.03 6.34 -19.04
C LEU A 267 3.90 6.87 -20.19
N ALA A 268 4.46 5.97 -21.00
CA ALA A 268 5.27 6.35 -22.15
C ALA A 268 4.46 7.15 -23.19
N TYR A 269 3.20 6.76 -23.41
CA TYR A 269 2.30 7.48 -24.30
C TYR A 269 2.04 8.90 -23.81
N VAL A 270 1.61 9.06 -22.52
CA VAL A 270 1.34 10.40 -21.96
C VAL A 270 2.59 11.26 -21.91
N LEU A 271 3.75 10.67 -21.63
CA LEU A 271 5.03 11.38 -21.70
C LEU A 271 5.34 11.87 -23.13
N ALA A 272 5.03 11.08 -24.14
CA ALA A 272 5.31 11.43 -25.54
C ALA A 272 4.37 12.51 -26.11
N VAL A 273 3.07 12.49 -25.73
CA VAL A 273 2.06 13.43 -26.25
C VAL A 273 1.89 14.67 -25.37
N GLY A 274 2.33 14.61 -24.13
CA GLY A 274 2.20 15.67 -23.14
C GLY A 274 3.36 16.69 -23.20
N PRO A 275 3.38 17.63 -22.25
CA PRO A 275 4.42 18.66 -22.15
C PRO A 275 5.71 18.10 -21.52
N THR A 276 6.41 17.23 -22.23
CA THR A 276 7.55 16.43 -21.74
C THR A 276 8.62 17.28 -21.04
N ALA A 277 9.01 18.41 -21.64
CA ALA A 277 10.01 19.30 -21.03
C ALA A 277 9.53 19.87 -19.69
N PHE A 278 8.26 20.27 -19.59
CA PHE A 278 7.66 20.73 -18.33
C PHE A 278 7.64 19.61 -17.29
N MET A 279 7.24 18.39 -17.68
CA MET A 279 7.17 17.24 -16.78
C MET A 279 8.54 16.96 -16.12
N PHE A 280 9.62 16.95 -16.90
CA PHE A 280 10.96 16.72 -16.36
C PHE A 280 11.46 17.89 -15.51
N ASN A 281 11.30 19.13 -15.99
CA ASN A 281 11.78 20.31 -15.26
C ASN A 281 11.07 20.44 -13.92
N ASN A 282 9.73 20.32 -13.89
CA ASN A 282 8.96 20.43 -12.67
C ASN A 282 9.21 19.26 -11.71
N PHE A 283 9.44 18.06 -12.23
CA PHE A 283 9.81 16.91 -11.41
C PHE A 283 11.15 17.11 -10.69
N ILE A 284 12.17 17.59 -11.40
CA ILE A 284 13.50 17.84 -10.82
C ILE A 284 13.42 18.97 -9.78
N ASP A 285 12.67 20.05 -10.08
CA ASP A 285 12.43 21.13 -9.12
C ASP A 285 11.72 20.61 -7.87
N SER A 286 10.66 19.81 -8.05
CA SER A 286 9.90 19.18 -6.95
C SER A 286 10.77 18.30 -6.06
N LEU A 287 11.72 17.55 -6.63
CA LEU A 287 12.71 16.80 -5.84
C LEU A 287 13.59 17.73 -5.01
N GLY A 288 14.06 18.86 -5.59
CA GLY A 288 14.83 19.87 -4.87
C GLY A 288 14.04 20.45 -3.69
N VAL A 289 12.79 20.83 -3.91
CA VAL A 289 11.89 21.35 -2.88
C VAL A 289 11.63 20.31 -1.80
N MET A 290 11.36 19.06 -2.19
CA MET A 290 11.13 17.95 -1.27
C MET A 290 12.36 17.71 -0.36
N PHE A 291 13.55 17.56 -0.93
CA PHE A 291 14.77 17.30 -0.15
C PHE A 291 15.11 18.47 0.78
N ASN A 292 14.94 19.70 0.33
CA ASN A 292 15.18 20.88 1.17
C ASN A 292 14.22 20.97 2.37
N ASN A 293 12.99 20.46 2.24
CA ASN A 293 11.95 20.52 3.28
C ASN A 293 11.70 19.17 3.97
N TYR A 294 12.48 18.13 3.69
CA TYR A 294 12.16 16.75 4.06
C TYR A 294 11.84 16.54 5.54
N PHE A 295 12.70 17.03 6.43
CA PHE A 295 12.48 16.90 7.89
C PHE A 295 11.31 17.76 8.37
N ARG A 296 11.12 18.96 7.79
CA ARG A 296 9.99 19.82 8.11
C ARG A 296 8.67 19.16 7.71
N MET A 297 8.61 18.52 6.54
CA MET A 297 7.46 17.77 6.07
C MET A 297 7.22 16.51 6.92
N SER A 298 8.30 15.83 7.35
CA SER A 298 8.22 14.59 8.16
C SER A 298 7.69 14.80 9.57
N LEU A 299 7.85 16.01 10.16
CA LEU A 299 7.52 16.31 11.55
C LEU A 299 6.58 17.53 11.66
N TYR A 300 5.76 17.74 10.64
CA TYR A 300 4.80 18.85 10.61
C TYR A 300 3.47 18.44 11.23
N THR A 301 3.31 18.72 12.54
CA THR A 301 2.07 18.41 13.30
C THR A 301 1.05 19.55 13.31
N ASP A 302 1.44 20.75 12.90
CA ASP A 302 0.61 21.97 12.80
C ASP A 302 -0.18 22.33 14.08
N PRO A 303 0.46 22.46 15.25
CA PRO A 303 -0.24 22.67 16.51
C PRO A 303 -0.80 24.09 16.68
N VAL A 304 -0.30 25.05 15.92
CA VAL A 304 -0.65 26.48 16.04
C VAL A 304 -1.72 26.89 15.04
N LEU A 305 -1.47 26.70 13.75
CA LEU A 305 -2.39 27.11 12.68
C LEU A 305 -3.61 26.20 12.60
N LYS A 306 -3.45 24.91 12.94
CA LYS A 306 -4.52 23.90 12.94
C LYS A 306 -5.24 23.83 11.59
N SER A 307 -4.48 23.90 10.50
CA SER A 307 -5.00 23.84 9.13
C SER A 307 -5.69 22.50 8.80
N GLY A 308 -5.35 21.44 9.53
CA GLY A 308 -5.79 20.08 9.26
C GLY A 308 -4.95 19.36 8.21
N PHE A 309 -4.00 20.03 7.55
CA PHE A 309 -3.20 19.43 6.47
C PHE A 309 -2.46 18.14 6.88
N PRO A 310 -1.67 18.09 7.98
CA PRO A 310 -0.99 16.85 8.35
C PRO A 310 -1.97 15.73 8.69
N GLN A 311 -3.11 16.05 9.32
CA GLN A 311 -4.13 15.08 9.69
C GLN A 311 -4.78 14.43 8.48
N ASP A 312 -5.14 15.24 7.49
CA ASP A 312 -5.87 14.81 6.31
C ASP A 312 -4.96 14.12 5.27
N TRP A 313 -3.65 14.43 5.27
CA TRP A 313 -2.73 13.98 4.25
C TRP A 313 -1.57 13.15 4.79
N THR A 314 -0.63 13.75 5.51
CA THR A 314 0.61 13.07 5.92
C THR A 314 0.31 11.87 6.81
N ILE A 315 -0.51 12.06 7.86
CA ILE A 315 -0.89 10.96 8.77
C ILE A 315 -1.73 9.91 8.03
N PHE A 316 -2.65 10.35 7.17
CA PHE A 316 -3.45 9.42 6.35
C PHE A 316 -2.58 8.55 5.45
N TYR A 317 -1.65 9.12 4.68
CA TYR A 317 -0.77 8.33 3.83
C TYR A 317 0.11 7.38 4.64
N PHE A 318 0.74 7.85 5.69
CA PHE A 318 1.56 7.01 6.56
C PHE A 318 0.75 5.86 7.16
N ALA A 319 -0.47 6.15 7.65
CA ALA A 319 -1.40 5.15 8.16
C ALA A 319 -1.76 4.11 7.09
N TRP A 320 -2.05 4.55 5.89
CA TRP A 320 -2.42 3.68 4.78
C TRP A 320 -1.27 2.76 4.36
N PHE A 321 -0.03 3.29 4.26
CA PHE A 321 1.15 2.48 4.03
C PHE A 321 1.44 1.49 5.17
N ILE A 322 1.27 1.89 6.44
CA ILE A 322 1.40 1.00 7.60
C ILE A 322 0.42 -0.17 7.53
N ALA A 323 -0.83 0.06 7.09
CA ALA A 323 -1.83 -1.00 6.96
C ALA A 323 -1.36 -2.14 6.03
N PHE A 324 -0.61 -1.83 4.98
CA PHE A 324 -0.07 -2.80 4.02
C PHE A 324 1.36 -3.28 4.35
N ALA A 325 2.04 -2.65 5.32
CA ALA A 325 3.48 -2.83 5.49
C ALA A 325 3.89 -4.29 5.72
N LEU A 326 3.17 -5.02 6.57
CA LEU A 326 3.52 -6.39 6.90
C LEU A 326 3.32 -7.33 5.69
N SER A 327 2.19 -7.23 4.98
CA SER A 327 1.92 -8.06 3.81
C SER A 327 2.87 -7.77 2.64
N THR A 328 3.13 -6.49 2.39
CA THR A 328 4.07 -6.08 1.34
C THR A 328 5.50 -6.48 1.70
N GLY A 329 5.91 -6.28 2.96
CA GLY A 329 7.23 -6.72 3.46
C GLY A 329 7.45 -8.22 3.31
N ILE A 330 6.44 -9.05 3.59
CA ILE A 330 6.47 -10.50 3.34
C ILE A 330 6.69 -10.79 1.86
N TYR A 331 5.96 -10.12 0.96
CA TYR A 331 6.13 -10.31 -0.48
C TYR A 331 7.54 -9.93 -0.96
N LEU A 332 8.03 -8.74 -0.57
CA LEU A 332 9.36 -8.25 -0.94
C LEU A 332 10.47 -9.21 -0.45
N ALA A 333 10.33 -9.71 0.78
CA ALA A 333 11.27 -10.69 1.35
C ALA A 333 11.30 -11.99 0.54
N ARG A 334 10.12 -12.56 0.21
CA ARG A 334 10.01 -13.85 -0.49
C ARG A 334 10.69 -13.89 -1.85
N ILE A 335 10.65 -12.78 -2.59
CA ILE A 335 11.30 -12.69 -3.92
C ILE A 335 12.79 -12.33 -3.84
N SER A 336 13.35 -12.20 -2.62
CA SER A 336 14.71 -11.67 -2.41
C SER A 336 15.72 -12.68 -1.84
N ARG A 337 15.39 -13.99 -1.92
CA ARG A 337 16.31 -15.05 -1.48
C ARG A 337 17.69 -14.92 -2.14
N GLY A 338 18.74 -15.09 -1.35
CA GLY A 338 20.13 -15.00 -1.80
C GLY A 338 20.66 -13.56 -1.97
N ARG A 339 19.86 -12.52 -1.73
CA ARG A 339 20.33 -11.13 -1.70
C ARG A 339 20.92 -10.78 -0.35
N THR A 340 21.88 -9.85 -0.32
CA THR A 340 22.31 -9.24 0.94
C THR A 340 21.25 -8.26 1.46
N VAL A 341 21.27 -7.95 2.75
CA VAL A 341 20.38 -6.97 3.35
C VAL A 341 20.51 -5.61 2.66
N ARG A 342 21.75 -5.19 2.34
CA ARG A 342 22.00 -3.94 1.60
C ARG A 342 21.40 -3.97 0.19
N GLU A 343 21.65 -5.02 -0.59
CA GLU A 343 21.10 -5.19 -1.94
C GLU A 343 19.57 -5.15 -1.90
N PHE A 344 18.97 -5.90 -0.96
CA PHE A 344 17.52 -5.91 -0.76
C PHE A 344 16.98 -4.52 -0.44
N THR A 345 17.59 -3.87 0.56
CA THR A 345 17.10 -2.58 1.05
C THR A 345 17.19 -1.50 -0.01
N ILE A 346 18.34 -1.37 -0.68
CA ILE A 346 18.53 -0.39 -1.77
C ILE A 346 17.63 -0.72 -2.95
N GLY A 347 17.60 -1.98 -3.38
CA GLY A 347 16.81 -2.40 -4.55
C GLY A 347 15.32 -2.19 -4.36
N ALA A 348 14.77 -2.55 -3.19
CA ALA A 348 13.36 -2.39 -2.88
C ALA A 348 12.97 -0.91 -2.72
N MET A 349 13.80 -0.11 -2.03
CA MET A 349 13.59 1.33 -1.91
C MET A 349 13.64 2.01 -3.28
N PHE A 350 14.70 1.78 -4.05
CA PHE A 350 14.90 2.42 -5.34
C PHE A 350 13.79 2.04 -6.34
N SER A 351 13.52 0.75 -6.53
CA SER A 351 12.52 0.31 -7.53
C SER A 351 11.12 0.79 -7.20
N GLY A 352 10.72 0.70 -5.92
CA GLY A 352 9.40 1.13 -5.50
C GLY A 352 9.21 2.64 -5.61
N VAL A 353 10.18 3.42 -5.14
CA VAL A 353 10.13 4.89 -5.20
C VAL A 353 10.15 5.39 -6.65
N ILE A 354 11.03 4.84 -7.51
CA ILE A 354 11.07 5.21 -8.93
C ILE A 354 9.75 4.89 -9.63
N CYS A 355 9.13 3.76 -9.31
CA CYS A 355 7.82 3.42 -9.85
C CYS A 355 6.81 4.54 -9.60
N VAL A 356 6.58 4.89 -8.36
CA VAL A 356 5.57 5.89 -8.00
C VAL A 356 5.95 7.28 -8.50
N TYR A 357 7.23 7.65 -8.45
CA TYR A 357 7.71 8.94 -8.96
C TYR A 357 7.45 9.10 -10.46
N THR A 358 7.57 8.02 -11.24
CA THR A 358 7.26 8.06 -12.67
C THR A 358 5.78 8.39 -12.91
N TYR A 359 4.86 7.83 -12.12
CA TYR A 359 3.44 8.15 -12.22
C TYR A 359 3.14 9.62 -11.88
N PHE A 360 3.70 10.14 -10.79
CA PHE A 360 3.53 11.55 -10.43
C PHE A 360 4.21 12.50 -11.40
N MET A 361 5.42 12.15 -11.89
CA MET A 361 6.12 12.93 -12.90
C MET A 361 5.27 13.07 -14.17
N VAL A 362 4.65 11.99 -14.63
CA VAL A 362 3.91 11.99 -15.89
C VAL A 362 2.48 12.52 -15.69
N PHE A 363 1.66 11.86 -14.88
CA PHE A 363 0.23 12.22 -14.77
C PHE A 363 0.01 13.49 -13.95
N GLY A 364 0.73 13.68 -12.84
CA GLY A 364 0.61 14.87 -12.01
C GLY A 364 1.00 16.13 -12.76
N ASN A 365 2.14 16.11 -13.45
CA ASN A 365 2.60 17.26 -14.23
C ASN A 365 1.78 17.47 -15.52
N TYR A 366 1.25 16.41 -16.14
CA TYR A 366 0.31 16.55 -17.24
C TYR A 366 -0.92 17.36 -16.80
N THR A 367 -1.53 16.97 -15.69
CA THR A 367 -2.71 17.67 -15.16
C THR A 367 -2.40 19.09 -14.73
N MET A 368 -1.24 19.30 -14.10
CA MET A 368 -0.81 20.63 -13.68
C MET A 368 -0.64 21.59 -14.88
N ASP A 369 -0.08 21.13 -15.98
CA ASP A 369 0.03 21.89 -17.22
C ASP A 369 -1.34 22.22 -17.82
N LEU A 370 -2.28 21.26 -17.83
CA LEU A 370 -3.65 21.49 -18.29
C LEU A 370 -4.36 22.57 -17.43
N GLN A 371 -4.23 22.50 -16.10
CA GLN A 371 -4.78 23.48 -15.18
C GLN A 371 -4.13 24.86 -15.37
N ALA A 372 -2.81 24.92 -15.49
CA ALA A 372 -2.06 26.17 -15.67
C ALA A 372 -2.39 26.88 -16.99
N ARG A 373 -2.63 26.11 -18.06
CA ARG A 373 -3.05 26.65 -19.37
C ARG A 373 -4.55 26.96 -19.46
N GLY A 374 -5.33 26.68 -18.40
CA GLY A 374 -6.78 26.89 -18.39
C GLY A 374 -7.56 25.94 -19.32
N VAL A 375 -6.96 24.78 -19.70
CA VAL A 375 -7.63 23.76 -20.51
C VAL A 375 -8.72 23.04 -19.70
N ILE A 376 -8.46 22.86 -18.41
CA ILE A 376 -9.44 22.32 -17.45
C ILE A 376 -9.52 23.22 -16.21
N ASN A 377 -10.69 23.25 -15.59
CA ASN A 377 -10.92 23.92 -14.29
C ASN A 377 -11.27 22.87 -13.25
N LEU A 378 -10.23 22.35 -12.55
CA LEU A 378 -10.42 21.31 -11.56
C LEU A 378 -11.35 21.73 -10.41
N ALA A 379 -11.34 23.01 -10.02
CA ALA A 379 -12.22 23.52 -8.96
C ALA A 379 -13.70 23.32 -9.29
N GLU A 380 -14.09 23.73 -10.49
CA GLU A 380 -15.48 23.59 -10.97
C GLU A 380 -15.86 22.12 -11.15
N ILE A 381 -15.00 21.33 -11.80
CA ILE A 381 -15.26 19.92 -12.09
C ILE A 381 -15.42 19.12 -10.80
N ILE A 382 -14.49 19.26 -9.84
CA ILE A 382 -14.54 18.54 -8.57
C ILE A 382 -15.76 18.96 -7.73
N LYS A 383 -16.08 20.26 -7.72
CA LYS A 383 -17.25 20.78 -7.00
C LYS A 383 -18.56 20.25 -7.57
N ALA A 384 -18.66 20.14 -8.90
CA ALA A 384 -19.89 19.73 -9.59
C ALA A 384 -20.07 18.21 -9.62
N HIS A 385 -18.98 17.44 -9.82
CA HIS A 385 -19.05 16.01 -10.14
C HIS A 385 -18.17 15.12 -9.28
N GLY A 386 -17.30 15.69 -8.46
CA GLY A 386 -16.38 14.94 -7.60
C GLY A 386 -15.06 14.56 -8.26
N VAL A 387 -14.17 13.96 -7.46
CA VAL A 387 -12.79 13.64 -7.86
C VAL A 387 -12.70 12.54 -8.92
N PRO A 388 -13.44 11.42 -8.84
CA PRO A 388 -13.39 10.37 -9.86
C PRO A 388 -13.72 10.89 -11.25
N TYR A 389 -14.76 11.72 -11.37
CA TYR A 389 -15.15 12.36 -12.63
C TYR A 389 -14.04 13.29 -13.15
N ALA A 390 -13.43 14.09 -12.27
CA ALA A 390 -12.32 14.98 -12.66
C ALA A 390 -11.14 14.19 -13.24
N ILE A 391 -10.79 13.05 -12.67
CA ILE A 391 -9.72 12.17 -13.18
C ILE A 391 -10.07 11.66 -14.58
N VAL A 392 -11.32 11.27 -14.83
CA VAL A 392 -11.77 10.83 -16.15
C VAL A 392 -11.70 11.97 -17.16
N GLU A 393 -12.10 13.19 -16.78
CA GLU A 393 -11.98 14.36 -17.65
C GLU A 393 -10.53 14.70 -17.98
N ILE A 394 -9.59 14.58 -17.02
CA ILE A 394 -8.16 14.74 -17.28
C ILE A 394 -7.70 13.78 -18.39
N PHE A 395 -8.00 12.50 -18.26
CA PHE A 395 -7.61 11.51 -19.27
C PHE A 395 -8.38 11.67 -20.59
N SER A 396 -9.56 12.28 -20.56
CA SER A 396 -10.33 12.58 -21.76
C SER A 396 -9.73 13.71 -22.60
N THR A 397 -8.80 14.50 -22.06
CA THR A 397 -8.05 15.51 -22.83
C THR A 397 -6.94 14.93 -23.69
N LEU A 398 -6.56 13.66 -23.44
CA LEU A 398 -5.51 12.98 -24.20
C LEU A 398 -5.96 12.72 -25.66
N PRO A 399 -5.06 12.83 -26.64
CA PRO A 399 -5.34 12.33 -27.98
C PRO A 399 -5.79 10.85 -27.91
N PHE A 400 -6.73 10.46 -28.78
CA PHE A 400 -7.28 9.12 -28.82
C PHE A 400 -7.92 8.66 -27.49
N ALA A 401 -8.58 9.57 -26.76
CA ALA A 401 -9.25 9.26 -25.48
C ALA A 401 -10.19 8.04 -25.55
N SER A 402 -10.84 7.82 -26.70
CA SER A 402 -11.67 6.63 -26.98
C SER A 402 -10.93 5.29 -26.89
N ILE A 403 -9.60 5.29 -27.02
CA ILE A 403 -8.74 4.11 -26.83
C ILE A 403 -8.13 4.13 -25.43
N ILE A 404 -7.74 5.30 -24.94
CA ILE A 404 -7.05 5.47 -23.64
C ILE A 404 -7.99 5.11 -22.47
N LEU A 405 -9.25 5.53 -22.49
CA LEU A 405 -10.19 5.23 -21.42
C LEU A 405 -10.47 3.72 -21.27
N PRO A 406 -10.68 2.92 -22.31
CA PRO A 406 -10.69 1.46 -22.21
C PRO A 406 -9.40 0.86 -21.65
N ILE A 407 -8.24 1.41 -21.98
CA ILE A 407 -6.95 0.98 -21.40
C ILE A 407 -6.93 1.23 -19.89
N ILE A 408 -7.34 2.41 -19.44
CA ILE A 408 -7.44 2.77 -18.02
C ILE A 408 -8.47 1.87 -17.30
N LEU A 409 -9.60 1.59 -17.94
CA LEU A 409 -10.61 0.65 -17.44
C LEU A 409 -9.99 -0.70 -17.11
N VAL A 410 -9.30 -1.31 -18.08
CA VAL A 410 -8.64 -2.61 -17.92
C VAL A 410 -7.57 -2.56 -16.84
N LEU A 411 -6.75 -1.50 -16.82
CA LEU A 411 -5.69 -1.31 -15.83
C LEU A 411 -6.24 -1.23 -14.41
N LEU A 412 -7.25 -0.41 -14.17
CA LEU A 412 -7.91 -0.26 -12.86
C LEU A 412 -8.59 -1.57 -12.44
N PHE A 413 -9.30 -2.21 -13.37
CA PHE A 413 -10.03 -3.44 -13.11
C PHE A 413 -9.10 -4.57 -12.65
N ILE A 414 -8.01 -4.83 -13.40
CA ILE A 414 -7.04 -5.87 -13.06
C ILE A 414 -6.29 -5.53 -11.77
N SER A 415 -5.90 -4.25 -11.58
CA SER A 415 -5.19 -3.81 -10.38
C SER A 415 -5.99 -4.10 -9.12
N THR A 416 -7.26 -3.69 -9.09
CA THR A 416 -8.13 -3.86 -7.92
C THR A 416 -8.45 -5.34 -7.67
N ALA A 417 -8.79 -6.10 -8.71
CA ALA A 417 -9.04 -7.55 -8.61
C ALA A 417 -7.83 -8.30 -8.00
N THR A 418 -6.63 -7.96 -8.45
CA THR A 418 -5.39 -8.59 -7.97
C THR A 418 -5.15 -8.29 -6.48
N VAL A 419 -5.38 -7.05 -6.06
CA VAL A 419 -5.17 -6.65 -4.66
C VAL A 419 -6.21 -7.32 -3.75
N ILE A 420 -7.50 -7.31 -4.12
CA ILE A 420 -8.56 -8.00 -3.35
C ILE A 420 -8.22 -9.49 -3.20
N ASN A 421 -7.84 -10.17 -4.28
CA ASN A 421 -7.48 -11.59 -4.24
C ASN A 421 -6.28 -11.85 -3.31
N SER A 422 -5.24 -11.03 -3.38
CA SER A 422 -4.04 -11.18 -2.54
C SER A 422 -4.34 -10.97 -1.04
N ILE A 423 -5.16 -10.00 -0.70
CA ILE A 423 -5.53 -9.73 0.68
C ILE A 423 -6.50 -10.78 1.21
N ALA A 424 -7.48 -11.22 0.41
CA ALA A 424 -8.37 -12.32 0.78
C ALA A 424 -7.59 -13.62 1.04
N TYR A 425 -6.56 -13.90 0.23
CA TYR A 425 -5.63 -15.00 0.47
C TYR A 425 -4.87 -14.83 1.80
N THR A 426 -4.34 -13.66 2.08
CA THR A 426 -3.63 -13.35 3.32
C THR A 426 -4.52 -13.54 4.56
N LEU A 427 -5.75 -13.01 4.53
CA LEU A 427 -6.72 -13.16 5.62
C LEU A 427 -7.11 -14.64 5.83
N ALA A 428 -7.29 -15.39 4.74
CA ALA A 428 -7.56 -16.82 4.80
C ALA A 428 -6.38 -17.62 5.40
N MET A 429 -5.14 -17.23 5.09
CA MET A 429 -3.95 -17.83 5.71
C MET A 429 -3.90 -17.59 7.20
N VAL A 430 -4.09 -16.33 7.64
CA VAL A 430 -4.05 -15.95 9.06
C VAL A 430 -5.12 -16.69 9.88
N THR A 431 -6.32 -16.85 9.31
CA THR A 431 -7.45 -17.52 9.95
C THR A 431 -7.43 -19.04 9.89
N THR A 432 -6.49 -19.65 9.17
CA THR A 432 -6.33 -21.11 9.16
C THR A 432 -5.49 -21.54 10.36
N ALA A 433 -5.98 -22.52 11.14
CA ALA A 433 -5.40 -22.87 12.45
C ALA A 433 -3.99 -23.48 12.34
N GLN A 434 -3.76 -24.35 11.36
CA GLN A 434 -2.47 -25.00 11.11
C GLN A 434 -2.25 -25.12 9.61
N LEU A 435 -1.39 -24.29 9.09
CA LEU A 435 -0.94 -24.35 7.70
C LEU A 435 0.49 -24.86 7.67
N LYS A 436 0.73 -25.92 6.90
CA LYS A 436 2.09 -26.44 6.66
C LYS A 436 2.70 -25.72 5.47
N THR A 437 4.03 -25.76 5.40
CA THR A 437 4.81 -25.26 4.26
C THR A 437 4.27 -25.79 2.94
N GLY A 438 3.98 -24.87 2.01
CA GLY A 438 3.45 -25.21 0.69
C GLY A 438 1.94 -25.55 0.65
N GLU A 439 1.24 -25.51 1.78
CA GLU A 439 -0.21 -25.67 1.80
C GLU A 439 -0.94 -24.34 1.58
N GLU A 440 -2.07 -24.40 0.88
CA GLU A 440 -2.96 -23.25 0.69
C GLU A 440 -4.13 -23.26 1.67
N PRO A 441 -4.69 -22.09 2.04
CA PRO A 441 -5.92 -22.02 2.83
C PRO A 441 -7.11 -22.59 2.03
N ALA A 442 -8.18 -22.94 2.74
CA ALA A 442 -9.38 -23.46 2.10
C ALA A 442 -9.97 -22.46 1.09
N LYS A 443 -10.39 -22.92 -0.09
CA LYS A 443 -10.95 -22.09 -1.16
C LYS A 443 -12.14 -21.26 -0.71
N TRP A 444 -13.05 -21.86 0.08
CA TRP A 444 -14.21 -21.15 0.62
C TRP A 444 -13.80 -20.00 1.55
N ASN A 445 -12.73 -20.14 2.35
CA ASN A 445 -12.24 -19.11 3.26
C ASN A 445 -11.67 -17.90 2.47
N ARG A 446 -10.95 -18.15 1.38
CA ARG A 446 -10.50 -17.10 0.45
C ARG A 446 -11.67 -16.33 -0.15
N LEU A 447 -12.68 -17.03 -0.67
CA LEU A 447 -13.87 -16.39 -1.25
C LEU A 447 -14.66 -15.63 -0.19
N PHE A 448 -14.83 -16.20 1.00
CA PHE A 448 -15.51 -15.54 2.11
C PHE A 448 -14.88 -14.17 2.43
N TRP A 449 -13.56 -14.11 2.58
CA TRP A 449 -12.87 -12.85 2.83
C TRP A 449 -12.96 -11.88 1.66
N ALA A 450 -12.97 -12.33 0.43
CA ALA A 450 -13.19 -11.47 -0.74
C ALA A 450 -14.59 -10.81 -0.68
N VAL A 451 -15.63 -11.55 -0.30
CA VAL A 451 -16.99 -11.02 -0.09
C VAL A 451 -17.02 -9.99 1.05
N VAL A 452 -16.38 -10.28 2.17
CA VAL A 452 -16.28 -9.36 3.31
C VAL A 452 -15.60 -8.05 2.91
N LEU A 453 -14.49 -8.13 2.19
CA LEU A 453 -13.77 -6.94 1.70
C LEU A 453 -14.64 -6.09 0.75
N GLY A 454 -15.40 -6.72 -0.14
CA GLY A 454 -16.36 -6.04 -1.01
C GLY A 454 -17.46 -5.33 -0.21
N GLY A 455 -18.04 -6.01 0.78
CA GLY A 455 -19.11 -5.47 1.62
C GLY A 455 -18.67 -4.25 2.44
N ILE A 456 -17.49 -4.28 3.03
CA ILE A 456 -16.93 -3.13 3.76
C ILE A 456 -16.69 -1.96 2.81
N SER A 457 -16.06 -2.23 1.67
CA SER A 457 -15.76 -1.19 0.68
C SER A 457 -17.04 -0.51 0.20
N LEU A 458 -18.09 -1.28 -0.07
CA LEU A 458 -19.40 -0.73 -0.45
C LEU A 458 -20.02 0.12 0.69
N THR A 459 -19.87 -0.31 1.94
CA THR A 459 -20.36 0.48 3.09
C THR A 459 -19.64 1.82 3.21
N LEU A 460 -18.32 1.85 2.99
CA LEU A 460 -17.56 3.09 3.02
C LEU A 460 -17.90 4.00 1.82
N ILE A 461 -18.13 3.43 0.63
CA ILE A 461 -18.60 4.17 -0.55
C ILE A 461 -19.99 4.75 -0.28
N PHE A 462 -20.88 4.01 0.37
CA PHE A 462 -22.24 4.47 0.73
C PHE A 462 -22.21 5.71 1.63
N LEU A 463 -21.28 5.84 2.57
CA LEU A 463 -21.09 7.05 3.37
C LEU A 463 -20.67 8.25 2.52
N GLY A 464 -20.04 7.99 1.40
CA GLY A 464 -19.56 9.03 0.49
C GLY A 464 -18.34 9.80 0.99
N GLY A 465 -17.65 10.44 0.04
CA GLY A 465 -16.50 11.28 0.33
C GLY A 465 -15.23 10.50 0.76
N MET A 466 -14.16 11.26 1.00
CA MET A 466 -12.85 10.71 1.30
C MET A 466 -12.65 10.44 2.80
N LYS A 467 -13.30 11.20 3.68
CA LYS A 467 -13.10 11.12 5.15
C LYS A 467 -13.34 9.72 5.75
N PRO A 468 -14.42 8.98 5.40
CA PRO A 468 -14.60 7.62 5.92
C PRO A 468 -13.47 6.68 5.54
N LEU A 469 -12.93 6.80 4.33
CA LEU A 469 -11.82 5.99 3.83
C LEU A 469 -10.50 6.32 4.57
N GLN A 470 -10.24 7.61 4.77
CA GLN A 470 -9.09 8.07 5.56
C GLN A 470 -9.18 7.59 7.01
N ALA A 471 -10.34 7.74 7.63
CA ALA A 471 -10.58 7.33 9.01
C ALA A 471 -10.42 5.82 9.21
N ALA A 472 -10.89 5.00 8.28
CA ALA A 472 -10.71 3.56 8.30
C ALA A 472 -9.22 3.20 8.29
N SER A 473 -8.44 3.76 7.35
CA SER A 473 -6.99 3.54 7.28
C SER A 473 -6.26 3.97 8.56
N VAL A 474 -6.56 5.17 9.09
CA VAL A 474 -5.92 5.68 10.30
C VAL A 474 -6.27 4.80 11.52
N ALA A 475 -7.53 4.48 11.72
CA ALA A 475 -7.94 3.67 12.87
C ALA A 475 -7.39 2.23 12.80
N GLY A 476 -7.45 1.60 11.63
CA GLY A 476 -6.99 0.23 11.44
C GLY A 476 -5.48 0.07 11.55
N SER A 477 -4.71 1.05 11.10
CA SER A 477 -3.24 0.98 11.10
C SER A 477 -2.60 1.36 12.44
N PHE A 478 -3.31 2.06 13.31
CA PHE A 478 -2.76 2.53 14.58
C PHE A 478 -2.15 1.40 15.42
N PRO A 479 -2.83 0.28 15.67
CA PRO A 479 -2.20 -0.85 16.36
C PRO A 479 -1.07 -1.50 15.55
N THR A 480 -1.19 -1.54 14.22
CA THR A 480 -0.19 -2.16 13.33
C THR A 480 1.16 -1.45 13.43
N MET A 481 1.17 -0.14 13.63
CA MET A 481 2.38 0.66 13.87
C MET A 481 3.18 0.13 15.07
N PHE A 482 2.53 -0.17 16.19
CA PHE A 482 3.18 -0.73 17.38
C PHE A 482 3.65 -2.17 17.14
N ILE A 483 2.88 -2.96 16.39
CA ILE A 483 3.30 -4.32 15.99
C ILE A 483 4.59 -4.25 15.17
N MET A 484 4.69 -3.34 14.20
CA MET A 484 5.91 -3.12 13.43
C MET A 484 7.08 -2.70 14.32
N ALA A 485 6.85 -1.80 15.30
CA ALA A 485 7.88 -1.42 16.26
C ALA A 485 8.40 -2.62 17.07
N ILE A 486 7.51 -3.48 17.55
CA ILE A 486 7.86 -4.72 18.27
C ILE A 486 8.72 -5.62 17.39
N ILE A 487 8.34 -5.82 16.14
CA ILE A 487 9.07 -6.65 15.15
C ILE A 487 10.49 -6.11 14.93
N LEU A 488 10.62 -4.82 14.66
CA LEU A 488 11.91 -4.17 14.36
C LEU A 488 12.84 -4.15 15.59
N ILE A 489 12.32 -3.75 16.75
CA ILE A 489 13.09 -3.72 18.00
C ILE A 489 13.52 -5.14 18.39
N GLY A 490 12.62 -6.11 18.29
CA GLY A 490 12.91 -7.51 18.58
C GLY A 490 14.03 -8.07 17.69
N PHE A 491 13.97 -7.78 16.40
CA PHE A 491 15.02 -8.17 15.44
C PHE A 491 16.36 -7.53 15.79
N ILE A 492 16.42 -6.22 15.97
CA ILE A 492 17.69 -5.51 16.23
C ILE A 492 18.33 -5.96 17.55
N LYS A 493 17.52 -6.17 18.60
CA LYS A 493 18.04 -6.52 19.94
C LYS A 493 18.42 -7.98 20.10
N LYS A 494 17.69 -8.91 19.52
CA LYS A 494 17.83 -10.35 19.79
C LYS A 494 18.13 -11.17 18.53
N ALA A 495 17.23 -11.18 17.57
CA ALA A 495 17.37 -12.02 16.38
C ALA A 495 18.62 -11.66 15.55
N GLY A 496 18.95 -10.36 15.50
CA GLY A 496 20.16 -9.91 14.82
C GLY A 496 21.46 -10.40 15.46
N LYS A 497 21.49 -10.60 16.80
CA LYS A 497 22.65 -11.17 17.49
C LYS A 497 22.79 -12.67 17.19
N GLU A 498 21.68 -13.40 17.16
CA GLU A 498 21.65 -14.83 16.80
C GLU A 498 22.12 -15.06 15.36
N TRP A 499 21.84 -14.16 14.44
CA TRP A 499 22.34 -14.23 13.06
C TRP A 499 23.86 -14.07 12.99
N ASP A 500 24.45 -13.20 13.81
CA ASP A 500 25.90 -13.04 13.89
C ASP A 500 26.58 -14.34 14.33
N ILE A 501 26.05 -15.00 15.38
CA ILE A 501 26.60 -16.27 15.90
C ILE A 501 26.47 -17.40 14.88
N SER A 502 25.36 -17.50 14.15
CA SER A 502 25.15 -18.56 13.17
C SER A 502 26.11 -18.51 11.97
N ASP A 503 26.62 -17.33 11.64
CA ASP A 503 27.62 -17.18 10.58
C ASP A 503 29.02 -17.53 11.04
N GLU A 504 29.37 -17.29 12.32
CA GLU A 504 30.66 -17.65 12.92
C GLU A 504 30.83 -19.18 13.12
N THR A 505 29.71 -19.91 13.26
CA THR A 505 29.72 -21.37 13.50
C THR A 505 29.68 -22.21 12.21
N LYS A 506 29.54 -21.60 11.02
CA LYS A 506 29.71 -22.33 9.76
C LYS A 506 31.19 -22.68 9.58
N PRO A 507 31.55 -24.00 9.37
CA PRO A 507 32.91 -24.35 9.08
C PRO A 507 33.40 -23.56 7.85
N SER A 508 34.52 -22.90 7.98
CA SER A 508 35.23 -22.36 6.81
C SER A 508 35.59 -23.58 5.94
N ASP A 509 34.97 -23.70 4.76
CA ASP A 509 35.45 -24.63 3.72
C ASP A 509 36.84 -24.17 3.26
N SER A 510 37.84 -24.43 4.12
CA SER A 510 39.25 -24.41 3.76
C SER A 510 39.61 -25.75 3.17
N THR A 511 39.20 -26.01 1.94
CA THR A 511 39.88 -27.01 1.09
C THR A 511 40.74 -26.29 0.06
N ASP A 512 41.81 -25.68 0.55
CA ASP A 512 43.03 -25.55 -0.21
C ASP A 512 43.67 -26.97 -0.26
N THR A 513 43.19 -27.81 -1.13
CA THR A 513 44.00 -28.94 -1.60
C THR A 513 44.96 -28.40 -2.66
N LYS A 514 46.10 -27.92 -2.19
CA LYS A 514 47.33 -28.00 -2.95
C LYS A 514 47.65 -29.50 -3.05
N ASP A 515 47.49 -30.04 -4.22
CA ASP A 515 48.17 -31.26 -4.60
C ASP A 515 48.97 -31.02 -5.88
N ASN A 516 50.22 -31.39 -5.76
CA ASN A 516 51.37 -31.45 -6.66
C ASN A 516 51.08 -31.79 -8.12
#